data_fff4c5705b33b703c68f95279a5965c4
#
_entry.id   fff4c5705b33b703c68f95279a5965c4
#
_cell.length_a   1.000
_cell.length_b   1.000
_cell.length_c   1.000
_cell.angle_alpha   90.00
_cell.angle_beta   90.00
_cell.angle_gamma   90.00
#
_symmetry.space_group_name_H-M   'P 1'
#
loop_
_entity.id
_entity.type
_entity.pdbx_description
1 polymer ?
#
loop_
_entity_poly.entity_id
_entity_poly.type
_entity_poly.pdbx_seq_one_letter_code
_entity_poly.pdbx_strand_id
1 'polypeptide(L)'
;MYIIGDDKMNVKIISDSASDMTQHEAKELDVIILPLKTMIDGVVYLDGVTITAEEFYEKLENCEKLPTTSQLSPMEFTDVLSLNVGAEEEAVIITLAGKLSGTAQSAAIAAAEFDGRVWVVDSGNVTIGQNILLRYAVRLPTMSTASV
;
A
#
# COMPACT_ATOMS: atom_id res chain seq x y z
N MET A 1 -18.03 -5.93 -37.17
CA MET A 1 -16.89 -6.56 -36.48
C MET A 1 -16.18 -5.46 -35.73
N TYR A 2 -16.58 -5.20 -34.49
CA TYR A 2 -15.96 -4.20 -33.64
C TYR A 2 -14.66 -4.79 -33.09
N ILE A 3 -13.54 -4.22 -33.46
CA ILE A 3 -12.24 -4.49 -32.83
C ILE A 3 -12.31 -3.72 -31.50
N ILE A 4 -12.55 -4.45 -30.40
CA ILE A 4 -12.37 -3.94 -29.06
C ILE A 4 -10.85 -3.83 -28.91
N GLY A 5 -10.33 -2.60 -29.02
CA GLY A 5 -8.95 -2.31 -28.69
C GLY A 5 -8.71 -2.72 -27.23
N ASP A 6 -7.63 -3.43 -27.01
CA ASP A 6 -7.18 -3.92 -25.69
C ASP A 6 -6.50 -2.77 -24.94
N ASP A 7 -7.19 -1.62 -24.80
CA ASP A 7 -6.78 -0.53 -23.93
C ASP A 7 -7.13 -0.91 -22.47
N LYS A 8 -6.41 -1.90 -21.95
CA LYS A 8 -6.33 -2.11 -20.51
C LYS A 8 -5.62 -0.92 -19.91
N MET A 9 -6.37 0.02 -19.33
CA MET A 9 -5.78 0.98 -18.43
C MET A 9 -5.07 0.21 -17.31
N ASN A 10 -3.77 0.40 -17.22
CA ASN A 10 -2.94 -0.28 -16.23
C ASN A 10 -3.08 0.47 -14.90
N VAL A 11 -3.97 -0.01 -14.02
CA VAL A 11 -4.16 0.55 -12.70
C VAL A 11 -3.26 -0.15 -11.71
N LYS A 12 -2.31 0.57 -11.12
CA LYS A 12 -1.44 0.04 -10.08
C LYS A 12 -2.16 -0.02 -8.74
N ILE A 13 -2.04 -1.14 -8.05
CA ILE A 13 -2.56 -1.30 -6.68
C ILE A 13 -1.39 -1.14 -5.71
N ILE A 14 -1.56 -0.22 -4.77
CA ILE A 14 -0.55 0.12 -3.75
C ILE A 14 -1.18 -0.03 -2.37
N SER A 15 -0.42 -0.53 -1.40
CA SER A 15 -0.88 -0.63 -0.01
C SER A 15 0.28 -0.50 0.97
N ASP A 16 -0.03 -0.46 2.25
CA ASP A 16 0.95 -0.56 3.33
C ASP A 16 1.03 -1.98 3.92
N SER A 17 2.09 -2.25 4.66
CA SER A 17 2.37 -3.58 5.20
C SER A 17 1.43 -4.03 6.33
N ALA A 18 0.59 -3.13 6.88
CA ALA A 18 -0.43 -3.53 7.86
C ALA A 18 -1.50 -4.45 7.27
N SER A 19 -1.47 -4.68 5.96
CA SER A 19 -2.29 -5.69 5.27
C SER A 19 -1.86 -7.13 5.54
N ASP A 20 -0.70 -7.36 6.16
CA ASP A 20 -0.07 -8.68 6.30
C ASP A 20 0.11 -9.43 4.96
N MET A 21 0.08 -8.72 3.83
CA MET A 21 0.44 -9.28 2.54
C MET A 21 1.96 -9.35 2.44
N THR A 22 2.48 -10.55 2.26
CA THR A 22 3.93 -10.73 2.12
C THR A 22 4.45 -10.12 0.81
N GLN A 23 5.73 -9.75 0.77
CA GLN A 23 6.37 -9.24 -0.46
C GLN A 23 6.30 -10.25 -1.62
N HIS A 24 6.31 -11.54 -1.30
CA HIS A 24 6.15 -12.61 -2.30
C HIS A 24 4.73 -12.60 -2.92
N GLU A 25 3.69 -12.59 -2.08
CA GLU A 25 2.29 -12.53 -2.54
C GLU A 25 2.00 -11.24 -3.31
N ALA A 26 2.53 -10.11 -2.82
CA ALA A 26 2.39 -8.81 -3.46
C ALA A 26 2.96 -8.84 -4.89
N LYS A 27 4.14 -9.43 -5.06
CA LYS A 27 4.77 -9.61 -6.38
C LYS A 27 3.95 -10.51 -7.31
N GLU A 28 3.38 -11.60 -6.80
CA GLU A 28 2.52 -12.50 -7.60
C GLU A 28 1.22 -11.82 -8.06
N LEU A 29 0.72 -10.89 -7.24
CA LEU A 29 -0.54 -10.17 -7.49
C LEU A 29 -0.34 -8.81 -8.18
N ASP A 30 0.90 -8.42 -8.51
CA ASP A 30 1.27 -7.09 -9.03
C ASP A 30 0.79 -5.95 -8.11
N VAL A 31 0.93 -6.14 -6.80
CA VAL A 31 0.64 -5.14 -5.75
C VAL A 31 1.94 -4.57 -5.20
N ILE A 32 1.98 -3.28 -4.97
CA ILE A 32 3.12 -2.60 -4.35
C ILE A 32 2.83 -2.41 -2.86
N ILE A 33 3.64 -3.01 -1.99
CA ILE A 33 3.52 -2.88 -0.53
C ILE A 33 4.62 -1.96 0.02
N LEU A 34 4.21 -0.85 0.64
CA LEU A 34 5.09 0.04 1.37
C LEU A 34 5.25 -0.47 2.81
N PRO A 35 6.49 -0.70 3.26
CA PRO A 35 6.73 -1.18 4.61
C PRO A 35 6.51 -0.07 5.65
N LEU A 36 5.68 -0.33 6.65
CA LEU A 36 5.60 0.47 7.84
C LEU A 36 6.91 0.34 8.65
N LYS A 37 7.21 1.35 9.44
CA LYS A 37 8.41 1.36 10.29
C LYS A 37 8.05 0.92 11.70
N THR A 38 8.84 0.01 12.25
CA THR A 38 8.76 -0.43 13.64
C THR A 38 10.09 -0.14 14.33
N MET A 39 10.05 0.56 15.45
CA MET A 39 11.24 0.84 16.26
C MET A 39 11.24 -0.07 17.50
N ILE A 40 12.32 -0.82 17.68
CA ILE A 40 12.56 -1.71 18.81
C ILE A 40 13.92 -1.32 19.42
N ASP A 41 13.92 -0.93 20.68
CA ASP A 41 15.13 -0.53 21.43
C ASP A 41 16.05 0.44 20.66
N GLY A 42 15.44 1.44 20.01
CA GLY A 42 16.16 2.48 19.26
C GLY A 42 16.58 2.10 17.84
N VAL A 43 16.32 0.87 17.39
CA VAL A 43 16.58 0.41 16.02
C VAL A 43 15.29 0.45 15.21
N VAL A 44 15.34 1.06 14.01
CA VAL A 44 14.20 1.12 13.09
C VAL A 44 14.27 -0.03 12.10
N TYR A 45 13.19 -0.77 12.00
CA TYR A 45 12.99 -1.87 11.07
C TYR A 45 11.88 -1.54 10.07
N LEU A 46 12.01 -2.03 8.86
CA LEU A 46 10.97 -1.99 7.82
C LEU A 46 10.23 -3.33 7.83
N ASP A 47 8.94 -3.26 8.13
CA ASP A 47 8.07 -4.42 8.27
C ASP A 47 8.01 -5.29 7.01
N GLY A 48 8.30 -6.58 7.16
CA GLY A 48 8.38 -7.54 6.05
C GLY A 48 9.55 -7.35 5.08
N VAL A 49 10.48 -6.41 5.38
CA VAL A 49 11.67 -6.12 4.54
C VAL A 49 12.97 -6.31 5.31
N THR A 50 13.14 -5.61 6.44
CA THR A 50 14.36 -5.71 7.28
C THR A 50 14.10 -6.41 8.60
N ILE A 51 12.89 -6.86 8.84
CA ILE A 51 12.48 -7.71 9.96
C ILE A 51 11.33 -8.60 9.48
N THR A 52 11.43 -9.90 9.79
CA THR A 52 10.33 -10.86 9.60
C THR A 52 9.41 -10.87 10.81
N ALA A 53 8.22 -11.48 10.68
CA ALA A 53 7.32 -11.64 11.80
C ALA A 53 7.95 -12.46 12.94
N GLU A 54 8.68 -13.52 12.61
CA GLU A 54 9.39 -14.37 13.58
C GLU A 54 10.43 -13.57 14.36
N GLU A 55 11.30 -12.85 13.66
CA GLU A 55 12.31 -11.98 14.28
C GLU A 55 11.68 -10.86 15.13
N PHE A 56 10.53 -10.33 14.69
CA PHE A 56 9.79 -9.34 15.47
C PHE A 56 9.32 -9.93 16.81
N TYR A 57 8.73 -11.12 16.82
CA TYR A 57 8.26 -11.74 18.06
C TYR A 57 9.41 -12.13 18.99
N GLU A 58 10.54 -12.62 18.45
CA GLU A 58 11.73 -12.87 19.26
C GLU A 58 12.27 -11.59 19.93
N LYS A 59 12.29 -10.48 19.18
CA LYS A 59 12.71 -9.19 19.74
C LYS A 59 11.70 -8.64 20.75
N LEU A 60 10.40 -8.82 20.49
CA LEU A 60 9.33 -8.37 21.38
C LEU A 60 9.40 -9.04 22.75
N GLU A 61 9.74 -10.33 22.82
CA GLU A 61 9.92 -11.05 24.07
C GLU A 61 11.11 -10.53 24.90
N ASN A 62 12.12 -9.96 24.25
CA ASN A 62 13.39 -9.57 24.87
C ASN A 62 13.63 -8.05 24.92
N CYS A 63 12.71 -7.22 24.39
CA CYS A 63 12.90 -5.78 24.34
C CYS A 63 12.72 -5.12 25.70
N GLU A 64 13.49 -4.05 25.95
CA GLU A 64 13.39 -3.26 27.18
C GLU A 64 12.13 -2.38 27.21
N LYS A 65 11.68 -1.95 26.03
CA LYS A 65 10.50 -1.09 25.87
C LYS A 65 9.62 -1.64 24.76
N LEU A 66 8.32 -1.52 24.92
CA LEU A 66 7.37 -1.91 23.87
C LEU A 66 7.73 -1.22 22.54
N PRO A 67 7.73 -1.96 21.43
CA PRO A 67 7.94 -1.40 20.12
C PRO A 67 6.96 -0.27 19.81
N THR A 68 7.41 0.68 19.02
CA THR A 68 6.55 1.76 18.50
C THR A 68 6.56 1.72 16.98
N THR A 69 5.46 2.14 16.36
CA THR A 69 5.34 2.22 14.90
C THR A 69 5.23 3.68 14.46
N SER A 70 5.63 3.95 13.23
CA SER A 70 5.38 5.23 12.58
C SER A 70 4.66 5.05 11.25
N GLN A 71 3.76 6.00 10.97
CA GLN A 71 3.06 6.06 9.69
C GLN A 71 4.02 6.35 8.54
N LEU A 72 3.60 6.02 7.33
CA LEU A 72 4.26 6.47 6.11
C LEU A 72 4.06 7.98 5.93
N SER A 73 5.10 8.66 5.49
CA SER A 73 5.06 10.09 5.16
C SER A 73 4.51 10.33 3.75
N PRO A 74 4.01 11.55 3.44
CA PRO A 74 3.63 11.89 2.07
C PRO A 74 4.76 11.70 1.06
N MET A 75 6.00 12.03 1.44
CA MET A 75 7.18 11.88 0.57
C MET A 75 7.40 10.42 0.16
N GLU A 76 7.25 9.46 1.08
CA GLU A 76 7.41 8.04 0.76
C GLU A 76 6.36 7.56 -0.24
N PHE A 77 5.13 8.08 -0.19
CA PHE A 77 4.12 7.82 -1.20
C PHE A 77 4.46 8.50 -2.53
N THR A 78 4.87 9.78 -2.52
CA THR A 78 5.28 10.51 -3.73
C THR A 78 6.42 9.79 -4.44
N ASP A 79 7.43 9.31 -3.71
CA ASP A 79 8.56 8.56 -4.27
C ASP A 79 8.11 7.27 -4.97
N VAL A 80 7.25 6.48 -4.29
CA VAL A 80 6.73 5.23 -4.86
C VAL A 80 5.83 5.49 -6.07
N LEU A 81 4.96 6.47 -6.00
CA LEU A 81 4.09 6.86 -7.12
C LEU A 81 4.91 7.31 -8.33
N SER A 82 5.91 8.18 -8.12
CA SER A 82 6.78 8.69 -9.18
C SER A 82 7.58 7.60 -9.88
N LEU A 83 7.95 6.54 -9.17
CA LEU A 83 8.70 5.41 -9.72
C LEU A 83 7.82 4.40 -10.46
N ASN A 84 6.54 4.28 -10.10
CA ASN A 84 5.70 3.16 -10.53
C ASN A 84 4.48 3.57 -11.36
N VAL A 85 4.11 4.87 -11.39
CA VAL A 85 2.93 5.36 -12.11
C VAL A 85 3.36 6.28 -13.23
N GLY A 86 3.33 5.78 -14.45
CA GLY A 86 3.66 6.54 -15.66
C GLY A 86 2.63 7.64 -15.96
N ALA A 87 2.91 8.44 -17.00
CA ALA A 87 2.05 9.58 -17.38
C ALA A 87 0.63 9.17 -17.76
N GLU A 88 0.47 7.99 -18.34
CA GLU A 88 -0.81 7.42 -18.79
C GLU A 88 -1.33 6.30 -17.88
N GLU A 89 -0.69 6.07 -16.72
CA GLU A 89 -1.09 5.06 -15.77
C GLU A 89 -1.87 5.68 -14.61
N GLU A 90 -2.68 4.86 -13.97
CA GLU A 90 -3.46 5.20 -12.80
C GLU A 90 -3.07 4.34 -11.60
N ALA A 91 -3.36 4.80 -10.39
CA ALA A 91 -3.12 4.02 -9.19
C ALA A 91 -4.27 4.13 -8.18
N VAL A 92 -4.47 3.06 -7.43
CA VAL A 92 -5.33 3.03 -6.25
C VAL A 92 -4.48 2.63 -5.05
N ILE A 93 -4.44 3.50 -4.05
CA ILE A 93 -3.78 3.24 -2.77
C ILE A 93 -4.84 2.80 -1.77
N ILE A 94 -4.72 1.59 -1.23
CA ILE A 94 -5.60 1.07 -0.18
C ILE A 94 -4.80 1.00 1.11
N THR A 95 -5.13 1.86 2.08
CA THR A 95 -4.38 1.98 3.34
C THR A 95 -5.07 1.27 4.50
N LEU A 96 -4.32 1.02 5.57
CA LEU A 96 -4.93 0.67 6.85
C LEU A 96 -5.87 1.78 7.32
N ALA A 97 -6.75 1.43 8.27
CA ALA A 97 -7.78 2.32 8.80
C ALA A 97 -7.22 3.67 9.25
N GLY A 98 -7.75 4.77 8.73
CA GLY A 98 -7.38 6.14 9.08
C GLY A 98 -7.64 6.49 10.55
N LYS A 99 -8.50 5.72 11.24
CA LYS A 99 -8.71 5.84 12.69
C LYS A 99 -7.54 5.29 13.52
N LEU A 100 -6.68 4.45 12.93
CA LEU A 100 -5.53 3.83 13.59
C LEU A 100 -4.20 4.52 13.23
N SER A 101 -4.13 5.16 12.06
CA SER A 101 -2.89 5.74 11.54
C SER A 101 -3.17 6.93 10.62
N GLY A 102 -2.26 7.90 10.58
CA GLY A 102 -2.27 8.98 9.60
C GLY A 102 -1.82 8.58 8.19
N THR A 103 -1.56 7.29 7.92
CA THR A 103 -1.09 6.78 6.62
C THR A 103 -2.04 7.15 5.48
N ALA A 104 -3.37 7.01 5.69
CA ALA A 104 -4.37 7.40 4.70
C ALA A 104 -4.28 8.90 4.33
N GLN A 105 -4.07 9.77 5.32
CA GLN A 105 -3.92 11.20 5.11
C GLN A 105 -2.62 11.51 4.35
N SER A 106 -1.52 10.85 4.70
CA SER A 106 -0.24 10.98 3.99
C SER A 106 -0.37 10.57 2.51
N ALA A 107 -1.05 9.45 2.25
CA ALA A 107 -1.34 8.99 0.90
C ALA A 107 -2.18 10.01 0.11
N ALA A 108 -3.21 10.61 0.73
CA ALA A 108 -4.06 11.61 0.09
C ALA A 108 -3.29 12.90 -0.26
N ILE A 109 -2.34 13.32 0.58
CA ILE A 109 -1.47 14.47 0.30
C ILE A 109 -0.61 14.18 -0.94
N ALA A 110 0.03 13.01 -1.00
CA ALA A 110 0.84 12.61 -2.15
C ALA A 110 0.00 12.46 -3.44
N ALA A 111 -1.16 11.81 -3.35
CA ALA A 111 -2.06 11.60 -4.50
C ALA A 111 -2.50 12.89 -5.17
N ALA A 112 -2.63 13.99 -4.42
CA ALA A 112 -3.02 15.29 -4.96
C ALA A 112 -2.01 15.88 -5.97
N GLU A 113 -0.77 15.39 -6.00
CA GLU A 113 0.28 15.80 -6.94
C GLU A 113 0.17 15.10 -8.31
N PHE A 114 -0.74 14.14 -8.47
CA PHE A 114 -0.83 13.27 -9.66
C PHE A 114 -2.05 13.54 -10.56
N ASP A 115 -2.54 14.77 -10.61
CA ASP A 115 -3.57 15.24 -11.56
C ASP A 115 -4.83 14.35 -11.63
N GLY A 116 -5.28 13.82 -10.49
CA GLY A 116 -6.48 12.99 -10.41
C GLY A 116 -6.31 11.54 -10.90
N ARG A 117 -5.10 11.10 -11.18
CA ARG A 117 -4.77 9.73 -11.61
C ARG A 117 -4.52 8.76 -10.45
N VAL A 118 -4.51 9.24 -9.22
CA VAL A 118 -4.26 8.44 -8.02
C VAL A 118 -5.42 8.60 -7.05
N TRP A 119 -6.01 7.49 -6.66
CA TRP A 119 -7.11 7.45 -5.70
C TRP A 119 -6.65 6.80 -4.39
N VAL A 120 -7.14 7.31 -3.28
CA VAL A 120 -6.86 6.77 -1.96
C VAL A 120 -8.13 6.23 -1.33
N VAL A 121 -8.07 5.00 -0.87
CA VAL A 121 -9.14 4.28 -0.19
C VAL A 121 -8.68 3.98 1.23
N ASP A 122 -9.32 4.60 2.21
CA ASP A 122 -9.21 4.16 3.61
C ASP A 122 -9.99 2.84 3.75
N SER A 123 -9.28 1.75 4.01
CA SER A 123 -9.92 0.43 4.11
C SER A 123 -10.87 0.31 5.30
N GLY A 124 -10.75 1.19 6.30
CA GLY A 124 -11.43 1.05 7.59
C GLY A 124 -11.04 -0.24 8.33
N ASN A 125 -10.01 -0.93 7.88
CA ASN A 125 -9.55 -2.24 8.35
C ASN A 125 -8.04 -2.25 8.59
N VAL A 126 -7.56 -3.36 9.09
CA VAL A 126 -6.14 -3.70 9.27
C VAL A 126 -5.98 -5.22 9.11
N THR A 127 -4.78 -5.72 8.88
CA THR A 127 -4.45 -7.14 8.75
C THR A 127 -5.31 -7.87 7.70
N ILE A 128 -5.96 -8.96 8.07
CA ILE A 128 -6.77 -9.79 7.18
C ILE A 128 -7.88 -9.00 6.47
N GLY A 129 -8.52 -8.05 7.16
CA GLY A 129 -9.58 -7.23 6.56
C GLY A 129 -9.08 -6.38 5.40
N GLN A 130 -7.94 -5.74 5.57
CA GLN A 130 -7.27 -4.98 4.51
C GLN A 130 -6.77 -5.89 3.39
N ASN A 131 -6.18 -7.05 3.73
CA ASN A 131 -5.70 -8.04 2.76
C ASN A 131 -6.81 -8.55 1.83
N ILE A 132 -8.00 -8.85 2.41
CA ILE A 132 -9.17 -9.26 1.62
C ILE A 132 -9.55 -8.18 0.60
N LEU A 133 -9.55 -6.91 1.00
CA LEU A 133 -9.87 -5.80 0.10
C LEU A 133 -8.83 -5.67 -1.03
N LEU A 134 -7.54 -5.85 -0.74
CA LEU A 134 -6.49 -5.86 -1.76
C LEU A 134 -6.70 -6.99 -2.77
N ARG A 135 -6.93 -8.22 -2.30
CA ARG A 135 -7.20 -9.37 -3.17
C ARG A 135 -8.47 -9.20 -4.00
N TYR A 136 -9.45 -8.48 -3.48
CA TYR A 136 -10.64 -8.14 -4.22
C TYR A 136 -10.33 -7.07 -5.29
N ALA A 137 -9.63 -6.01 -4.94
CA ALA A 137 -9.26 -4.93 -5.85
C ALA A 137 -8.47 -5.44 -7.08
N VAL A 138 -7.50 -6.33 -6.87
CA VAL A 138 -6.72 -6.96 -7.94
C VAL A 138 -7.59 -7.76 -8.93
N ARG A 139 -8.74 -8.26 -8.48
CA ARG A 139 -9.66 -9.06 -9.32
C ARG A 139 -10.70 -8.22 -10.04
N LEU A 140 -10.86 -6.95 -9.68
CA LEU A 140 -11.80 -6.08 -10.37
C LEU A 140 -11.32 -5.83 -11.79
N PRO A 141 -12.20 -5.96 -12.80
CA PRO A 141 -11.84 -5.55 -14.14
C PRO A 141 -11.54 -4.05 -14.13
N THR A 142 -10.43 -3.65 -14.72
CA THR A 142 -10.12 -2.25 -14.98
C THR A 142 -11.18 -1.72 -15.95
N MET A 143 -12.23 -1.12 -15.43
CA MET A 143 -13.24 -0.47 -16.26
C MET A 143 -12.69 0.87 -16.70
N SER A 144 -12.38 0.99 -17.98
CA SER A 144 -12.15 2.28 -18.61
C SER A 144 -13.37 3.17 -18.36
N THR A 145 -13.19 4.30 -17.69
CA THR A 145 -14.20 5.35 -17.58
C THR A 145 -14.28 6.19 -18.87
N ALA A 146 -13.90 5.62 -20.01
CA ALA A 146 -14.11 6.26 -21.30
C ALA A 146 -15.62 6.24 -21.63
N SER A 147 -16.23 7.41 -21.58
CA SER A 147 -17.54 7.79 -22.11
C SER A 147 -18.70 7.75 -21.10
N VAL A 148 -18.94 8.87 -20.44
CA VAL A 148 -20.28 9.44 -20.32
C VAL A 148 -20.27 10.86 -20.85
#